data_c38001ff56dad6dd839f2d4bed0cd0a5
#
_entry.id   c38001ff56dad6dd839f2d4bed0cd0a5
#
_cell.length_a   1.000
_cell.length_b   1.000
_cell.length_c   1.000
_cell.angle_alpha   90.00
_cell.angle_beta   90.00
_cell.angle_gamma   90.00
#
_symmetry.space_group_name_H-M   'P 1'
#
loop_
_entity.id
_entity.type
_entity.pdbx_description
1 polymer ?
#
loop_
_entity_poly.entity_id
_entity_poly.type
_entity_poly.pdbx_seq_one_letter_code
_entity_poly.pdbx_strand_id
1 'polypeptide(L)'
;MAEAAVEQSQGCAILAPPTSLGELAALLRGSKSFIGCDTGPLHIAAAVETRCIGLYGPTLPNESGAYGEQHIAVQRWHQSDRKRKKAKNLAMRDITVDDVCVAVDALMTEQQIGEHNTVEQHAA
;
A
#
# COMPACT_ATOMS: atom_id res chain seq x y z
N MET A 1 -7.43 9.85 -14.40
CA MET A 1 -7.75 8.74 -13.48
C MET A 1 -7.76 9.20 -12.02
N ALA A 2 -6.72 9.86 -11.53
CA ALA A 2 -6.69 10.38 -10.16
C ALA A 2 -7.74 11.46 -9.88
N GLU A 3 -7.95 12.37 -10.84
CA GLU A 3 -8.98 13.40 -10.75
C GLU A 3 -10.40 12.82 -10.62
N ALA A 4 -10.70 11.76 -11.36
CA ALA A 4 -12.00 11.07 -11.27
C ALA A 4 -12.19 10.41 -9.88
N ALA A 5 -11.14 9.86 -9.28
CA ALA A 5 -11.20 9.31 -7.94
C ALA A 5 -11.44 10.40 -6.88
N VAL A 6 -10.80 11.56 -7.02
CA VAL A 6 -11.03 12.72 -6.14
C VAL A 6 -12.47 13.22 -6.27
N GLU A 7 -12.97 13.37 -7.49
CA GLU A 7 -14.36 13.82 -7.76
C GLU A 7 -15.40 12.87 -7.14
N GLN A 8 -15.20 11.56 -7.29
CA GLN A 8 -16.10 10.53 -6.75
C GLN A 8 -15.99 10.36 -5.22
N SER A 9 -14.91 10.84 -4.61
CA SER A 9 -14.67 10.66 -3.17
C SER A 9 -15.54 11.55 -2.27
N GLN A 10 -16.33 12.47 -2.83
CA GLN A 10 -17.16 13.41 -2.05
C GLN A 10 -16.36 14.19 -1.00
N GLY A 11 -15.14 14.58 -1.33
CA GLY A 11 -14.26 15.34 -0.46
C GLY A 11 -13.38 14.52 0.48
N CYS A 12 -13.46 13.17 0.41
CA CYS A 12 -12.60 12.30 1.21
C CYS A 12 -11.20 12.13 0.65
N ALA A 13 -10.95 12.50 -0.62
CA ALA A 13 -9.64 12.42 -1.26
C ALA A 13 -9.23 13.78 -1.84
N ILE A 14 -7.94 14.03 -1.84
CA ILE A 14 -7.32 15.18 -2.51
C ILE A 14 -6.25 14.70 -3.48
N LEU A 15 -6.03 15.45 -4.54
CA LEU A 15 -4.92 15.21 -5.45
C LEU A 15 -3.66 15.87 -4.87
N ALA A 16 -2.62 15.06 -4.60
CA ALA A 16 -1.33 15.60 -4.21
C ALA A 16 -0.71 16.40 -5.37
N PRO A 17 -0.05 17.53 -5.10
CA PRO A 17 0.71 18.25 -6.13
C PRO A 17 1.89 17.38 -6.63
N PRO A 18 2.47 17.71 -7.79
CA PRO A 18 3.72 17.08 -8.21
C PRO A 18 4.80 17.22 -7.13
N THR A 19 5.50 16.15 -6.84
CA THR A 19 6.52 16.09 -5.80
C THR A 19 7.87 15.69 -6.40
N SER A 20 8.94 16.19 -5.84
CA SER A 20 10.26 15.58 -5.95
C SER A 20 10.30 14.27 -5.15
N LEU A 21 11.35 13.47 -5.34
CA LEU A 21 11.51 12.22 -4.61
C LEU A 21 11.60 12.43 -3.09
N GLY A 22 12.29 13.49 -2.65
CA GLY A 22 12.41 13.84 -1.23
C GLY A 22 11.09 14.28 -0.62
N GLU A 23 10.31 15.09 -1.34
CA GLU A 23 8.97 15.50 -0.90
C GLU A 23 8.01 14.32 -0.82
N LEU A 24 8.08 13.39 -1.79
CA LEU A 24 7.31 12.15 -1.74
C LEU A 24 7.67 11.32 -0.49
N ALA A 25 8.95 11.16 -0.21
CA ALA A 25 9.40 10.45 0.99
C ALA A 25 8.91 11.10 2.29
N ALA A 26 8.93 12.44 2.35
CA ALA A 26 8.42 13.19 3.49
C ALA A 26 6.89 13.04 3.66
N LEU A 27 6.15 13.12 2.55
CA LEU A 27 4.70 12.90 2.54
C LEU A 27 4.34 11.48 3.01
N LEU A 28 5.05 10.48 2.51
CA LEU A 28 4.85 9.09 2.89
C LEU A 28 5.16 8.87 4.36
N ARG A 29 6.27 9.40 4.87
CA ARG A 29 6.62 9.31 6.30
C ARG A 29 5.55 9.92 7.21
N GLY A 30 4.87 10.98 6.79
CA GLY A 30 3.78 11.61 7.52
C GLY A 30 2.43 10.90 7.38
N SER A 31 2.34 9.87 6.54
CA SER A 31 1.09 9.14 6.29
C SER A 31 0.91 7.98 7.25
N LYS A 32 -0.33 7.67 7.62
CA LYS A 32 -0.64 6.49 8.45
C LYS A 32 -0.38 5.18 7.73
N SER A 33 -0.62 5.14 6.43
CA SER A 33 -0.40 3.98 5.59
C SER A 33 -0.27 4.39 4.12
N PHE A 34 0.29 3.50 3.32
CA PHE A 34 0.39 3.62 1.86
C PHE A 34 -0.26 2.41 1.20
N ILE A 35 -1.06 2.64 0.16
CA ILE A 35 -1.67 1.60 -0.66
C ILE A 35 -1.21 1.82 -2.10
N GLY A 36 -0.62 0.81 -2.70
CA GLY A 36 -0.16 0.92 -4.08
C GLY A 36 0.33 -0.38 -4.69
N CYS A 37 0.59 -0.34 -6.00
CA CYS A 37 1.17 -1.47 -6.72
C CYS A 37 2.66 -1.60 -6.41
N ASP A 38 3.26 -2.73 -6.83
CA ASP A 38 4.71 -2.97 -6.78
C ASP A 38 5.46 -2.01 -7.73
N THR A 39 5.76 -0.82 -7.21
CA THR A 39 6.41 0.30 -7.91
C THR A 39 7.29 1.09 -6.93
N GLY A 40 8.10 2.01 -7.45
CA GLY A 40 9.00 2.84 -6.65
C GLY A 40 8.39 3.44 -5.39
N PRO A 41 7.21 4.08 -5.44
CA PRO A 41 6.57 4.64 -4.25
C PRO A 41 6.32 3.65 -3.11
N LEU A 42 5.99 2.39 -3.40
CA LEU A 42 5.82 1.34 -2.39
C LEU A 42 7.12 1.10 -1.61
N HIS A 43 8.23 1.02 -2.33
CA HIS A 43 9.54 0.80 -1.72
C HIS A 43 10.05 2.02 -0.95
N ILE A 44 9.73 3.22 -1.42
CA ILE A 44 10.04 4.46 -0.68
C ILE A 44 9.22 4.51 0.62
N ALA A 45 7.93 4.18 0.56
CA ALA A 45 7.07 4.14 1.74
C ALA A 45 7.61 3.15 2.79
N ALA A 46 7.99 1.95 2.35
CA ALA A 46 8.61 0.95 3.24
C ALA A 46 9.94 1.44 3.81
N ALA A 47 10.78 2.08 3.01
CA ALA A 47 12.09 2.61 3.45
C ALA A 47 11.98 3.74 4.47
N VAL A 48 10.89 4.51 4.47
CA VAL A 48 10.60 5.55 5.48
C VAL A 48 9.70 5.04 6.61
N GLU A 49 9.58 3.72 6.74
CA GLU A 49 8.85 3.03 7.80
C GLU A 49 7.33 3.24 7.79
N THR A 50 6.77 3.69 6.68
CA THR A 50 5.33 3.78 6.49
C THR A 50 4.76 2.38 6.24
N ARG A 51 3.73 1.99 6.97
CA ARG A 51 3.06 0.70 6.75
C ARG A 51 2.37 0.68 5.39
N CYS A 52 2.58 -0.41 4.65
CA CYS A 52 2.14 -0.51 3.27
C CYS A 52 1.17 -1.66 3.05
N ILE A 53 0.21 -1.42 2.16
CA ILE A 53 -0.58 -2.46 1.50
C ILE A 53 -0.14 -2.48 0.04
N GLY A 54 0.63 -3.51 -0.32
CA GLY A 54 1.12 -3.72 -1.68
C GLY A 54 0.16 -4.57 -2.49
N LEU A 55 -0.16 -4.13 -3.72
CA LEU A 55 -1.02 -4.85 -4.66
C LEU A 55 -0.16 -5.53 -5.71
N TYR A 56 -0.26 -6.85 -5.81
CA TYR A 56 0.60 -7.67 -6.66
C TYR A 56 -0.21 -8.50 -7.67
N GLY A 57 0.24 -8.50 -8.90
CA GLY A 57 -0.33 -9.31 -9.97
C GLY A 57 0.76 -10.11 -10.70
N PRO A 58 1.61 -9.44 -11.50
CA PRO A 58 2.68 -10.11 -12.26
C PRO A 58 3.97 -10.34 -11.46
N THR A 59 4.13 -9.71 -10.31
CA THR A 59 5.29 -9.85 -9.43
C THR A 59 4.92 -10.64 -8.17
N LEU A 60 5.91 -11.28 -7.55
CA LEU A 60 5.72 -12.05 -6.31
C LEU A 60 6.10 -11.19 -5.10
N PRO A 61 5.22 -11.06 -4.10
CA PRO A 61 5.50 -10.26 -2.91
C PRO A 61 6.76 -10.67 -2.16
N ASN A 62 7.08 -11.97 -2.14
CA ASN A 62 8.27 -12.51 -1.48
C ASN A 62 9.57 -12.26 -2.24
N GLU A 63 9.52 -11.86 -3.51
CA GLU A 63 10.69 -11.55 -4.33
C GLU A 63 10.94 -10.04 -4.44
N SER A 64 9.86 -9.27 -4.59
CA SER A 64 9.93 -7.82 -4.88
C SER A 64 9.01 -6.99 -3.99
N GLY A 65 8.49 -7.53 -2.90
CA GLY A 65 7.59 -6.83 -2.02
C GLY A 65 8.24 -5.74 -1.17
N ALA A 66 7.42 -5.00 -0.46
CA ALA A 66 7.86 -4.03 0.52
C ALA A 66 8.70 -4.73 1.61
N TYR A 67 9.88 -4.19 1.90
CA TYR A 67 10.78 -4.78 2.88
C TYR A 67 10.28 -4.54 4.30
N GLY A 68 10.13 -5.61 5.07
CA GLY A 68 9.69 -5.59 6.47
C GLY A 68 8.42 -6.43 6.68
N GLU A 69 8.22 -6.89 7.91
CA GLU A 69 7.08 -7.74 8.27
C GLU A 69 5.78 -6.97 8.54
N GLN A 70 5.87 -5.65 8.71
CA GLN A 70 4.75 -4.76 9.03
C GLN A 70 3.86 -4.41 7.81
N HIS A 71 4.16 -4.94 6.63
CA HIS A 71 3.44 -4.67 5.39
C HIS A 71 2.49 -5.81 5.02
N ILE A 72 1.38 -5.47 4.36
CA ILE A 72 0.41 -6.45 3.89
C ILE A 72 0.51 -6.56 2.37
N ALA A 73 0.60 -7.78 1.86
CA ALA A 73 0.56 -8.07 0.44
C ALA A 73 -0.83 -8.60 0.05
N VAL A 74 -1.43 -7.97 -0.96
CA VAL A 74 -2.68 -8.40 -1.57
C VAL A 74 -2.39 -8.96 -2.95
N GLN A 75 -2.61 -10.27 -3.14
CA GLN A 75 -2.47 -10.96 -4.40
C GLN A 75 -3.52 -12.07 -4.51
N ARG A 76 -4.30 -12.09 -5.58
CA ARG A 76 -5.26 -13.18 -5.85
C ARG A 76 -4.59 -14.37 -6.48
N TRP A 77 -3.75 -14.13 -7.48
CA TRP A 77 -2.95 -15.14 -8.17
C TRP A 77 -1.75 -14.50 -8.87
N HIS A 78 -0.73 -15.29 -9.13
CA HIS A 78 0.48 -14.82 -9.80
C HIS A 78 0.36 -14.99 -11.32
N GLN A 79 0.55 -13.89 -12.04
CA GLN A 79 0.59 -13.88 -13.49
C GLN A 79 2.01 -14.10 -13.99
N SER A 80 2.34 -15.34 -14.40
CA SER A 80 3.71 -15.69 -14.79
C SER A 80 4.24 -14.94 -16.02
N ASP A 81 5.54 -14.70 -16.05
CA ASP A 81 6.27 -13.76 -16.92
C ASP A 81 6.17 -13.97 -18.45
N ARG A 82 5.81 -15.13 -18.93
CA ARG A 82 5.88 -15.44 -20.39
C ARG A 82 5.01 -14.53 -21.27
N LYS A 83 4.12 -13.74 -20.70
CA LYS A 83 3.21 -12.84 -21.42
C LYS A 83 3.19 -11.41 -20.89
N ARG A 84 4.15 -11.01 -20.07
CA ARG A 84 4.18 -9.72 -19.37
C ARG A 84 3.97 -8.50 -20.27
N LYS A 85 4.56 -8.47 -21.46
CA LYS A 85 4.43 -7.36 -22.42
C LYS A 85 3.11 -7.32 -23.20
N LYS A 86 2.33 -8.40 -23.20
CA LYS A 86 1.04 -8.51 -23.91
C LYS A 86 -0.14 -8.82 -22.99
N ALA A 87 0.09 -9.09 -21.73
CA ALA A 87 -0.96 -9.47 -20.80
C ALA A 87 -1.75 -8.24 -20.32
N LYS A 88 -3.07 -8.38 -20.31
CA LYS A 88 -4.03 -7.35 -19.88
C LYS A 88 -4.04 -7.09 -18.36
N ASN A 89 -2.97 -7.38 -17.63
CA ASN A 89 -2.90 -7.28 -16.16
C ASN A 89 -4.12 -7.91 -15.45
N LEU A 90 -4.51 -9.11 -15.89
CA LEU A 90 -5.70 -9.79 -15.37
C LEU A 90 -5.60 -10.04 -13.88
N ALA A 91 -4.42 -10.47 -13.40
CA ALA A 91 -4.20 -10.71 -11.97
C ALA A 91 -4.42 -9.45 -11.10
N MET A 92 -4.06 -8.26 -11.62
CA MET A 92 -4.34 -7.00 -10.93
C MET A 92 -5.83 -6.64 -10.96
N ARG A 93 -6.54 -6.99 -12.03
CA ARG A 93 -7.98 -6.71 -12.16
C ARG A 93 -8.84 -7.60 -11.27
N ASP A 94 -8.34 -8.77 -10.91
CA ASP A 94 -9.04 -9.70 -10.03
C ASP A 94 -8.95 -9.31 -8.55
N ILE A 95 -8.05 -8.40 -8.19
CA ILE A 95 -8.02 -7.79 -6.85
C ILE A 95 -9.27 -6.90 -6.72
N THR A 96 -10.11 -7.22 -5.77
CA THR A 96 -11.36 -6.51 -5.51
C THR A 96 -11.17 -5.39 -4.50
N VAL A 97 -12.13 -4.46 -4.45
CA VAL A 97 -12.17 -3.43 -3.40
C VAL A 97 -12.26 -4.06 -2.02
N ASP A 98 -13.05 -5.14 -1.88
CA ASP A 98 -13.19 -5.86 -0.61
C ASP A 98 -11.87 -6.46 -0.12
N ASP A 99 -11.03 -6.99 -1.02
CA ASP A 99 -9.69 -7.47 -0.65
C ASP A 99 -8.84 -6.37 -0.03
N VAL A 100 -8.89 -5.17 -0.62
CA VAL A 100 -8.14 -4.02 -0.12
C VAL A 100 -8.72 -3.51 1.19
N CYS A 101 -10.06 -3.45 1.33
CA CYS A 101 -10.71 -3.05 2.57
C CYS A 101 -10.35 -3.99 3.73
N VAL A 102 -10.37 -5.29 3.51
CA VAL A 102 -9.94 -6.28 4.52
C VAL A 102 -8.49 -6.05 4.94
N ALA A 103 -7.59 -5.77 3.99
CA ALA A 103 -6.20 -5.46 4.30
C ALA A 103 -6.05 -4.15 5.09
N VAL A 104 -6.84 -3.12 4.77
CA VAL A 104 -6.87 -1.84 5.52
C VAL A 104 -7.33 -2.07 6.95
N ASP A 105 -8.42 -2.81 7.15
CA ASP A 105 -8.95 -3.09 8.49
C ASP A 105 -7.95 -3.88 9.35
N ALA A 106 -7.28 -4.88 8.76
CA ALA A 106 -6.21 -5.63 9.44
C ALA A 106 -5.05 -4.73 9.85
N LEU A 107 -4.56 -3.89 8.94
CA LEU A 107 -3.46 -2.97 9.19
C LEU A 107 -3.79 -1.95 10.27
N MET A 108 -5.02 -1.40 10.28
CA MET A 108 -5.47 -0.44 11.29
C MET A 108 -5.65 -1.08 12.66
N THR A 109 -6.15 -2.31 12.73
CA THR A 109 -6.32 -3.04 14.00
C THR A 109 -4.97 -3.32 14.66
N GLU A 110 -3.95 -3.71 13.91
CA GLU A 110 -2.61 -3.93 14.43
C GLU A 110 -1.96 -2.65 14.96
N GLN A 111 -2.23 -1.49 14.34
CA GLN A 111 -1.75 -0.20 14.83
C GLN A 111 -2.34 0.14 16.21
N GLN A 112 -3.63 -0.06 16.40
CA GLN A 112 -4.30 0.21 17.67
C GLN A 112 -3.75 -0.65 18.81
N ILE A 113 -3.48 -1.93 18.55
CA ILE A 113 -2.88 -2.86 19.52
C ILE A 113 -1.46 -2.42 19.87
N GLY A 114 -0.66 -2.03 18.89
CA GLY A 114 0.72 -1.55 19.09
C GLY A 114 0.78 -0.28 19.94
N GLU A 115 -0.08 0.70 19.69
CA GLU A 115 -0.17 1.94 20.45
C GLU A 115 -0.62 1.70 21.91
N HIS A 116 -1.58 0.81 22.13
CA HIS A 116 -2.07 0.47 23.48
C HIS A 116 -0.99 -0.17 24.34
N ASN A 117 -0.25 -1.13 23.78
CA ASN A 117 0.86 -1.79 24.47
C ASN A 117 2.01 -0.83 24.81
N THR A 118 2.27 0.18 23.98
CA THR A 118 3.31 1.18 24.22
C THR A 118 2.92 2.12 25.36
N VAL A 119 1.65 2.48 25.49
CA VAL A 119 1.14 3.32 26.58
C VAL A 119 1.22 2.58 27.92
N GLU A 120 0.89 1.29 27.97
CA GLU A 120 0.99 0.50 29.19
C GLU A 120 2.42 0.30 29.68
N GLN A 121 3.40 0.17 28.78
CA GLN A 121 4.82 0.05 29.12
C GLN A 121 5.42 1.35 29.66
N HIS A 122 4.87 2.51 29.32
CA HIS A 122 5.33 3.82 29.82
C HIS A 122 4.56 4.28 31.09
N ALA A 123 3.46 3.63 31.43
CA ALA A 123 2.65 3.91 32.63
C ALA A 123 3.06 3.08 33.85
N ALA A 124 3.96 2.12 33.67
CA ALA A 124 4.57 1.33 34.75
C ALA A 124 5.96 1.87 35.10
#